data_637a42272f97d708d5633f6bd04b73cc
#
_entry.id   637a42272f97d708d5633f6bd04b73cc
#
_cell.length_a   1.000
_cell.length_b   1.000
_cell.length_c   1.000
_cell.angle_alpha   90.00
_cell.angle_beta   90.00
_cell.angle_gamma   90.00
#
_symmetry.space_group_name_H-M   'P 1'
#
loop_
_entity.id
_entity.type
_entity.pdbx_description
1 polymer ?
#
loop_
_entity_poly.entity_id
_entity_poly.type
_entity_poly.pdbx_seq_one_letter_code
_entity_poly.pdbx_strand_id
1 'polypeptide(L)'
;LTCEPHPNSDHMHICTVDLGKEAPSQIVCGAPNVAAGQKVIVADLGCKLYDGDKEFVIKKSKLRGVESNGMICAEDEIGIGTDHAGIIVLPEDATVGMPAAEYYNIESDWLIEVDITANRADALSHYGVARDLYAWLVQNGYETSLHRPSCDAFMVDDSNLPVEVEILNTEACRRYACVSLTDCEVKESPEWLKNKLTVIGLRP
;
A
#
# COMPACT_ATOMS: atom_id res chain seq x y z
N LEU A 1 -4.05 -8.23 -26.92
CA LEU A 1 -4.53 -8.82 -28.17
C LEU A 1 -3.37 -9.21 -29.09
N THR A 2 -2.60 -8.24 -29.57
CA THR A 2 -1.42 -8.49 -30.46
C THR A 2 -0.17 -7.88 -29.86
N CYS A 3 0.99 -8.43 -30.22
CA CYS A 3 2.30 -7.91 -29.88
C CYS A 3 3.22 -8.14 -31.08
N GLU A 4 3.58 -7.08 -31.79
CA GLU A 4 4.37 -7.13 -33.01
C GLU A 4 5.68 -6.37 -32.84
N PRO A 5 6.79 -6.80 -33.48
CA PRO A 5 8.05 -6.08 -33.41
C PRO A 5 7.91 -4.65 -33.94
N HIS A 6 8.58 -3.71 -33.28
CA HIS A 6 8.55 -2.31 -33.70
C HIS A 6 9.44 -2.10 -34.95
N PRO A 7 8.96 -1.46 -36.05
CA PRO A 7 9.69 -1.37 -37.32
C PRO A 7 11.01 -0.59 -37.22
N ASN A 8 11.17 0.25 -36.20
CA ASN A 8 12.34 1.10 -36.03
C ASN A 8 13.07 0.83 -34.69
N SER A 9 12.91 -0.37 -34.11
CA SER A 9 13.56 -0.74 -32.85
C SER A 9 13.73 -2.24 -32.73
N ASP A 10 14.90 -2.67 -32.23
CA ASP A 10 15.24 -4.08 -32.08
C ASP A 10 14.67 -4.70 -30.79
N HIS A 11 14.19 -3.88 -29.86
CA HIS A 11 13.73 -4.32 -28.54
C HIS A 11 12.34 -3.83 -28.13
N MET A 12 11.72 -2.96 -28.95
CA MET A 12 10.36 -2.51 -28.67
C MET A 12 9.32 -3.32 -29.45
N HIS A 13 8.11 -3.39 -28.91
CA HIS A 13 6.96 -4.02 -29.53
C HIS A 13 5.79 -3.05 -29.61
N ILE A 14 4.99 -3.19 -30.64
CA ILE A 14 3.70 -2.50 -30.78
C ILE A 14 2.62 -3.48 -30.30
N CYS A 15 1.97 -3.13 -29.23
CA CYS A 15 0.93 -3.93 -28.61
C CYS A 15 -0.45 -3.33 -28.87
N THR A 16 -1.41 -4.18 -29.21
CA THR A 16 -2.82 -3.81 -29.17
C THR A 16 -3.43 -4.40 -27.91
N VAL A 17 -3.91 -3.55 -27.00
CA VAL A 17 -4.35 -3.93 -25.66
C VAL A 17 -5.82 -3.60 -25.49
N ASP A 18 -6.58 -4.60 -25.02
CA ASP A 18 -7.97 -4.41 -24.64
C ASP A 18 -8.04 -3.90 -23.19
N LEU A 19 -8.62 -2.72 -23.00
CA LEU A 19 -8.80 -2.07 -21.70
C LEU A 19 -10.26 -2.17 -21.21
N GLY A 20 -11.08 -3.01 -21.81
CA GLY A 20 -12.52 -3.08 -21.52
C GLY A 20 -13.30 -1.87 -22.06
N LYS A 21 -12.74 -1.11 -23.03
CA LYS A 21 -13.34 0.05 -23.68
C LYS A 21 -13.92 -0.33 -25.05
N GLU A 22 -14.62 0.62 -25.68
CA GLU A 22 -15.21 0.40 -27.02
C GLU A 22 -14.17 0.02 -28.08
N ALA A 23 -12.93 0.49 -27.95
CA ALA A 23 -11.85 0.17 -28.87
C ALA A 23 -10.55 -0.14 -28.11
N PRO A 24 -9.75 -1.11 -28.60
CA PRO A 24 -8.46 -1.41 -28.02
C PRO A 24 -7.47 -0.27 -28.20
N SER A 25 -6.52 -0.16 -27.28
CA SER A 25 -5.47 0.86 -27.30
C SER A 25 -4.17 0.32 -27.91
N GLN A 26 -3.52 1.12 -28.74
CA GLN A 26 -2.17 0.85 -29.22
C GLN A 26 -1.16 1.39 -28.21
N ILE A 27 -0.26 0.53 -27.73
CA ILE A 27 0.78 0.86 -26.75
C ILE A 27 2.11 0.31 -27.25
N VAL A 28 3.15 1.12 -27.20
CA VAL A 28 4.52 0.67 -27.49
C VAL A 28 5.20 0.30 -26.18
N CYS A 29 5.70 -0.92 -26.10
CA CYS A 29 6.36 -1.49 -24.92
C CYS A 29 7.77 -1.95 -25.24
N GLY A 30 8.73 -1.63 -24.36
CA GLY A 30 10.13 -2.03 -24.47
C GLY A 30 10.53 -3.18 -23.54
N ALA A 31 9.60 -3.73 -22.77
CA ALA A 31 9.89 -4.79 -21.81
C ALA A 31 10.22 -6.11 -22.52
N PRO A 32 11.23 -6.86 -22.03
CA PRO A 32 11.69 -8.10 -22.69
C PRO A 32 10.69 -9.25 -22.55
N ASN A 33 9.78 -9.19 -21.59
CA ASN A 33 8.80 -10.23 -21.30
C ASN A 33 7.41 -9.98 -21.91
N VAL A 34 7.24 -8.93 -22.73
CA VAL A 34 5.95 -8.63 -23.36
C VAL A 34 5.66 -9.63 -24.50
N ALA A 35 4.45 -10.20 -24.50
CA ALA A 35 3.98 -11.12 -25.53
C ALA A 35 2.49 -11.01 -25.80
N ALA A 36 2.05 -11.48 -26.97
CA ALA A 36 0.63 -11.55 -27.30
C ALA A 36 -0.12 -12.52 -26.38
N GLY A 37 -1.38 -12.21 -26.08
CA GLY A 37 -2.25 -13.03 -25.24
C GLY A 37 -2.08 -12.85 -23.73
N GLN A 38 -1.10 -12.11 -23.28
CA GLN A 38 -0.91 -11.82 -21.84
C GLN A 38 -1.99 -10.86 -21.33
N LYS A 39 -2.33 -11.03 -20.04
CA LYS A 39 -3.06 -10.03 -19.26
C LYS A 39 -2.05 -9.20 -18.48
N VAL A 40 -2.14 -7.88 -18.60
CA VAL A 40 -1.12 -6.95 -18.11
C VAL A 40 -1.76 -5.75 -17.40
N ILE A 41 -1.00 -5.08 -16.57
CA ILE A 41 -1.41 -3.81 -15.97
C ILE A 41 -1.07 -2.67 -16.92
N VAL A 42 -2.03 -1.78 -17.15
CA VAL A 42 -1.88 -0.64 -18.05
C VAL A 42 -2.21 0.65 -17.35
N ALA A 43 -1.30 1.61 -17.42
CA ALA A 43 -1.56 3.01 -17.13
C ALA A 43 -2.12 3.69 -18.38
N ASP A 44 -3.40 4.03 -18.33
CA ASP A 44 -4.14 4.68 -19.43
C ASP A 44 -3.81 6.18 -19.51
N LEU A 45 -4.26 6.82 -20.58
CA LEU A 45 -4.07 8.27 -20.77
C LEU A 45 -4.71 9.05 -19.61
N GLY A 46 -3.95 9.97 -19.04
CA GLY A 46 -4.35 10.77 -17.89
C GLY A 46 -4.04 10.11 -16.53
N CYS A 47 -3.61 8.85 -16.51
CA CYS A 47 -3.16 8.20 -15.29
C CYS A 47 -1.92 8.92 -14.73
N LYS A 48 -1.90 9.11 -13.42
CA LYS A 48 -0.77 9.68 -12.68
C LYS A 48 0.05 8.56 -12.08
N LEU A 49 1.32 8.55 -12.36
CA LEU A 49 2.30 7.64 -11.80
C LEU A 49 3.40 8.45 -11.08
N TYR A 50 4.20 7.77 -10.27
CA TYR A 50 5.24 8.39 -9.48
C TYR A 50 6.58 7.68 -9.72
N ASP A 51 7.64 8.47 -9.87
CA ASP A 51 9.04 8.02 -9.85
C ASP A 51 9.70 8.69 -8.64
N GLY A 52 9.74 7.96 -7.52
CA GLY A 52 10.03 8.54 -6.22
C GLY A 52 9.02 9.65 -5.87
N ASP A 53 9.50 10.87 -5.63
CA ASP A 53 8.66 12.04 -5.30
C ASP A 53 8.12 12.79 -6.55
N LYS A 54 8.47 12.35 -7.75
CA LYS A 54 8.09 13.02 -8.99
C LYS A 54 6.83 12.42 -9.59
N GLU A 55 5.77 13.23 -9.64
CA GLU A 55 4.54 12.87 -10.37
C GLU A 55 4.77 13.05 -11.89
N PHE A 56 4.34 12.06 -12.66
CA PHE A 56 4.21 12.21 -14.11
C PHE A 56 2.86 11.66 -14.59
N VAL A 57 2.33 12.29 -15.63
CA VAL A 57 1.02 11.93 -16.19
C VAL A 57 1.22 11.23 -17.52
N ILE A 58 0.58 10.07 -17.68
CA ILE A 58 0.59 9.33 -18.95
C ILE A 58 -0.14 10.14 -20.01
N LYS A 59 0.59 10.48 -21.07
CA LYS A 59 0.11 11.25 -22.20
C LYS A 59 0.32 10.47 -23.49
N LYS A 60 -0.50 10.77 -24.50
CA LYS A 60 -0.27 10.29 -25.85
C LYS A 60 1.14 10.67 -26.27
N SER A 61 1.93 9.70 -26.66
CA SER A 61 3.34 9.86 -27.03
C SER A 61 3.61 9.25 -28.41
N LYS A 62 4.74 9.60 -28.99
CA LYS A 62 5.20 9.01 -30.25
C LYS A 62 6.60 8.46 -30.05
N LEU A 63 6.72 7.15 -30.00
CA LEU A 63 7.97 6.45 -29.77
C LEU A 63 8.53 5.94 -31.11
N ARG A 64 9.68 6.43 -31.50
CA ARG A 64 10.34 6.13 -32.79
C ARG A 64 9.40 6.14 -34.01
N GLY A 65 8.44 7.06 -34.03
CA GLY A 65 7.51 7.26 -35.13
C GLY A 65 6.15 6.55 -34.94
N VAL A 66 5.98 5.68 -33.96
CA VAL A 66 4.74 4.98 -33.66
C VAL A 66 4.03 5.61 -32.46
N GLU A 67 2.73 5.81 -32.55
CA GLU A 67 1.91 6.35 -31.45
C GLU A 67 1.71 5.33 -30.34
N SER A 68 1.83 5.80 -29.07
CA SER A 68 1.51 5.04 -27.87
C SER A 68 0.47 5.80 -27.06
N ASN A 69 -0.63 5.12 -26.74
CA ASN A 69 -1.78 5.67 -26.02
C ASN A 69 -1.91 5.05 -24.62
N GLY A 70 -0.81 4.94 -23.90
CA GLY A 70 -0.74 4.34 -22.57
C GLY A 70 0.65 3.76 -22.30
N MET A 71 0.79 3.12 -21.15
CA MET A 71 2.01 2.42 -20.74
C MET A 71 1.64 1.09 -20.09
N ILE A 72 2.31 0.00 -20.47
CA ILE A 72 2.22 -1.28 -19.79
C ILE A 72 3.23 -1.22 -18.63
N CYS A 73 2.80 -1.52 -17.41
CA CYS A 73 3.54 -1.19 -16.19
C CYS A 73 4.33 -2.37 -15.61
N ALA A 74 5.47 -2.04 -15.00
CA ALA A 74 6.21 -2.88 -14.06
C ALA A 74 5.70 -2.68 -12.62
N GLU A 75 6.19 -3.48 -11.67
CA GLU A 75 5.74 -3.43 -10.27
C GLU A 75 6.08 -2.10 -9.58
N ASP A 76 7.30 -1.61 -9.78
CA ASP A 76 7.81 -0.37 -9.19
C ASP A 76 7.09 0.88 -9.74
N GLU A 77 6.63 0.83 -10.99
CA GLU A 77 5.92 1.94 -11.63
C GLU A 77 4.53 2.20 -11.04
N ILE A 78 3.92 1.18 -10.44
CA ILE A 78 2.62 1.29 -9.75
C ILE A 78 2.73 1.13 -8.22
N GLY A 79 3.95 0.98 -7.69
CA GLY A 79 4.24 0.97 -6.26
C GLY A 79 3.81 -0.30 -5.52
N ILE A 80 3.65 -1.44 -6.20
CA ILE A 80 3.27 -2.72 -5.56
C ILE A 80 4.47 -3.63 -5.29
N GLY A 81 5.64 -3.29 -5.82
CA GLY A 81 6.87 -4.03 -5.66
C GLY A 81 8.08 -3.20 -6.05
N THR A 82 9.22 -3.87 -6.25
CA THR A 82 10.50 -3.22 -6.59
C THR A 82 11.08 -3.77 -7.90
N ASP A 83 10.40 -4.69 -8.57
CA ASP A 83 10.88 -5.28 -9.82
C ASP A 83 10.62 -4.35 -11.01
N HIS A 84 11.68 -4.06 -11.76
CA HIS A 84 11.66 -3.29 -13.01
C HIS A 84 12.20 -4.09 -14.19
N ALA A 85 12.51 -5.37 -14.02
CA ALA A 85 13.09 -6.20 -15.08
C ALA A 85 12.12 -6.49 -16.24
N GLY A 86 10.81 -6.33 -15.99
CA GLY A 86 9.77 -6.55 -16.98
C GLY A 86 8.41 -6.03 -16.54
N ILE A 87 7.41 -6.19 -17.42
CA ILE A 87 6.03 -5.84 -17.11
C ILE A 87 5.38 -6.86 -16.19
N ILE A 88 4.34 -6.42 -15.47
CA ILE A 88 3.47 -7.31 -14.69
C ILE A 88 2.62 -8.16 -15.63
N VAL A 89 2.76 -9.48 -15.51
CA VAL A 89 1.90 -10.44 -16.22
C VAL A 89 0.95 -11.08 -15.22
N LEU A 90 -0.34 -10.84 -15.41
CA LEU A 90 -1.40 -11.35 -14.55
C LEU A 90 -1.81 -12.77 -14.95
N PRO A 91 -2.38 -13.55 -14.02
CA PRO A 91 -3.00 -14.84 -14.31
C PRO A 91 -4.12 -14.73 -15.37
N GLU A 92 -4.41 -15.85 -16.03
CA GLU A 92 -5.39 -15.91 -17.12
C GLU A 92 -6.84 -15.61 -16.67
N ASP A 93 -7.14 -15.78 -15.40
CA ASP A 93 -8.45 -15.53 -14.80
C ASP A 93 -8.70 -14.06 -14.45
N ALA A 94 -7.65 -13.19 -14.51
CA ALA A 94 -7.82 -11.76 -14.28
C ALA A 94 -8.84 -11.14 -15.25
N THR A 95 -9.71 -10.28 -14.76
CA THR A 95 -10.79 -9.67 -15.54
C THR A 95 -10.27 -8.48 -16.35
N VAL A 96 -10.48 -8.49 -17.68
CA VAL A 96 -10.12 -7.39 -18.56
C VAL A 96 -10.95 -6.14 -18.21
N GLY A 97 -10.28 -4.98 -18.11
CA GLY A 97 -10.92 -3.70 -17.78
C GLY A 97 -11.14 -3.46 -16.28
N MET A 98 -10.80 -4.42 -15.41
CA MET A 98 -10.82 -4.23 -13.97
C MET A 98 -9.75 -3.21 -13.55
N PRO A 99 -10.06 -2.21 -12.71
CA PRO A 99 -9.05 -1.31 -12.17
C PRO A 99 -7.98 -2.07 -11.37
N ALA A 100 -6.70 -1.71 -11.55
CA ALA A 100 -5.59 -2.35 -10.83
C ALA A 100 -5.73 -2.24 -9.30
N ALA A 101 -6.24 -1.12 -8.80
CA ALA A 101 -6.50 -0.93 -7.37
C ALA A 101 -7.54 -1.94 -6.83
N GLU A 102 -8.55 -2.28 -7.62
CA GLU A 102 -9.55 -3.29 -7.26
C GLU A 102 -8.95 -4.70 -7.32
N TYR A 103 -8.18 -5.01 -8.38
CA TYR A 103 -7.49 -6.29 -8.53
C TYR A 103 -6.55 -6.60 -7.37
N TYR A 104 -5.76 -5.62 -6.93
CA TYR A 104 -4.82 -5.75 -5.82
C TYR A 104 -5.44 -5.43 -4.46
N ASN A 105 -6.74 -5.15 -4.40
CA ASN A 105 -7.44 -4.78 -3.16
C ASN A 105 -6.73 -3.63 -2.40
N ILE A 106 -6.30 -2.61 -3.15
CA ILE A 106 -5.58 -1.45 -2.60
C ILE A 106 -6.59 -0.52 -1.93
N GLU A 107 -6.46 -0.37 -0.63
CA GLU A 107 -7.22 0.61 0.16
C GLU A 107 -6.44 1.93 0.21
N SER A 108 -7.13 3.04 -0.08
CA SER A 108 -6.57 4.38 0.13
C SER A 108 -6.74 4.79 1.59
N ASP A 109 -5.66 5.26 2.20
CA ASP A 109 -5.67 5.75 3.58
C ASP A 109 -4.88 7.07 3.67
N TRP A 110 -4.95 7.73 4.82
CA TRP A 110 -4.22 8.95 5.11
C TRP A 110 -3.13 8.67 6.15
N LEU A 111 -1.89 8.93 5.78
CA LEU A 111 -0.77 8.99 6.70
C LEU A 111 -0.62 10.43 7.19
N ILE A 112 -0.73 10.62 8.50
CA ILE A 112 -0.51 11.91 9.15
C ILE A 112 0.73 11.78 10.02
N GLU A 113 1.79 12.48 9.63
CA GLU A 113 3.00 12.60 10.43
C GLU A 113 2.85 13.77 11.39
N VAL A 114 3.05 13.50 12.68
CA VAL A 114 2.89 14.48 13.76
C VAL A 114 4.18 14.58 14.55
N ASP A 115 4.76 15.78 14.58
CA ASP A 115 5.91 16.09 15.44
C ASP A 115 5.43 16.48 16.85
N ILE A 116 5.77 15.64 17.83
CA ILE A 116 5.40 15.84 19.23
C ILE A 116 6.62 16.35 20.01
N THR A 117 6.50 17.54 20.58
CA THR A 117 7.55 18.12 21.41
C THR A 117 7.79 17.31 22.71
N ALA A 118 9.02 17.26 23.20
CA ALA A 118 9.43 16.40 24.32
C ALA A 118 8.68 16.67 25.63
N ASN A 119 8.11 17.87 25.80
CA ASN A 119 7.30 18.24 26.97
C ASN A 119 5.85 17.75 26.90
N ARG A 120 5.42 17.14 25.81
CA ARG A 120 4.06 16.63 25.58
C ARG A 120 4.03 15.10 25.61
N ALA A 121 4.61 14.51 26.65
CA ALA A 121 4.60 13.04 26.84
C ALA A 121 3.17 12.44 26.86
N ASP A 122 2.17 13.23 27.21
CA ASP A 122 0.75 12.88 27.19
C ASP A 122 0.21 12.66 25.75
N ALA A 123 0.85 13.26 24.76
CA ALA A 123 0.48 13.16 23.34
C ALA A 123 1.27 12.08 22.56
N LEU A 124 2.24 11.40 23.18
CA LEU A 124 3.05 10.35 22.56
C LEU A 124 2.27 9.03 22.41
N SER A 125 1.06 9.09 21.89
CA SER A 125 0.22 7.93 21.58
C SER A 125 -0.91 8.34 20.65
N HIS A 126 -1.50 7.40 19.91
CA HIS A 126 -2.70 7.66 19.10
C HIS A 126 -3.83 8.28 19.93
N TYR A 127 -4.05 7.78 21.14
CA TYR A 127 -5.08 8.33 22.02
C TYR A 127 -4.75 9.75 22.52
N GLY A 128 -3.48 10.03 22.80
CA GLY A 128 -3.02 11.38 23.18
C GLY A 128 -3.23 12.40 22.10
N VAL A 129 -2.88 12.07 20.84
CA VAL A 129 -3.14 12.93 19.67
C VAL A 129 -4.64 13.08 19.43
N ALA A 130 -5.41 11.98 19.52
CA ALA A 130 -6.86 12.03 19.37
C ALA A 130 -7.52 12.94 20.41
N ARG A 131 -7.02 12.98 21.65
CA ARG A 131 -7.50 13.87 22.70
C ARG A 131 -7.27 15.35 22.40
N ASP A 132 -6.10 15.69 21.88
CA ASP A 132 -5.80 17.06 21.46
C ASP A 132 -6.65 17.49 20.27
N LEU A 133 -6.78 16.60 19.27
CA LEU A 133 -7.66 16.83 18.12
C LEU A 133 -9.13 17.00 18.54
N TYR A 134 -9.60 16.13 19.45
CA TYR A 134 -10.94 16.26 20.01
C TYR A 134 -11.18 17.62 20.66
N ALA A 135 -10.24 18.08 21.50
CA ALA A 135 -10.33 19.37 22.16
C ALA A 135 -10.41 20.52 21.14
N TRP A 136 -9.58 20.47 20.08
CA TRP A 136 -9.60 21.46 19.02
C TRP A 136 -10.91 21.44 18.23
N LEU A 137 -11.42 20.28 17.86
CA LEU A 137 -12.68 20.12 17.13
C LEU A 137 -13.86 20.70 17.92
N VAL A 138 -13.96 20.36 19.20
CA VAL A 138 -15.05 20.89 20.08
C VAL A 138 -14.98 22.40 20.18
N GLN A 139 -13.78 22.98 20.36
CA GLN A 139 -13.60 24.45 20.44
C GLN A 139 -13.98 25.14 19.13
N ASN A 140 -13.89 24.46 18.00
CA ASN A 140 -14.28 25.02 16.70
C ASN A 140 -15.71 24.64 16.27
N GLY A 141 -16.51 24.09 17.18
CA GLY A 141 -17.94 23.84 16.97
C GLY A 141 -18.26 22.58 16.16
N TYR A 142 -17.32 21.66 15.99
CA TYR A 142 -17.58 20.37 15.35
C TYR A 142 -18.20 19.39 16.33
N GLU A 143 -19.26 18.72 15.89
CA GLU A 143 -19.80 17.57 16.63
C GLU A 143 -18.84 16.39 16.51
N THR A 144 -18.32 15.94 17.64
CA THR A 144 -17.36 14.83 17.69
C THR A 144 -17.39 14.14 19.05
N SER A 145 -16.87 12.94 19.11
CA SER A 145 -16.75 12.17 20.36
C SER A 145 -15.37 11.55 20.47
N LEU A 146 -14.88 11.41 21.69
CA LEU A 146 -13.62 10.72 21.99
C LEU A 146 -13.91 9.41 22.71
N HIS A 147 -13.48 8.31 22.12
CA HIS A 147 -13.63 6.98 22.71
C HIS A 147 -12.26 6.41 23.09
N ARG A 148 -12.13 6.00 24.33
CA ARG A 148 -10.97 5.21 24.75
C ARG A 148 -11.23 3.76 24.38
N PRO A 149 -10.28 3.07 23.70
CA PRO A 149 -10.41 1.64 23.47
C PRO A 149 -10.66 0.90 24.78
N SER A 150 -11.71 0.07 24.82
CA SER A 150 -12.01 -0.77 25.98
C SER A 150 -11.10 -1.98 26.02
N CYS A 151 -10.70 -2.37 27.22
CA CYS A 151 -10.06 -3.66 27.51
C CYS A 151 -10.99 -4.62 28.27
N ASP A 152 -12.29 -4.35 28.30
CA ASP A 152 -13.26 -5.17 29.04
C ASP A 152 -13.39 -6.58 28.46
N ALA A 153 -13.06 -6.75 27.17
CA ALA A 153 -13.03 -8.06 26.52
C ALA A 153 -11.75 -8.87 26.80
N PHE A 154 -10.76 -8.26 27.49
CA PHE A 154 -9.56 -8.99 27.88
C PHE A 154 -9.90 -9.95 29.03
N MET A 155 -9.69 -11.23 28.78
CA MET A 155 -9.85 -12.29 29.78
C MET A 155 -8.61 -13.16 29.81
N VAL A 156 -8.24 -13.63 30.99
CA VAL A 156 -7.23 -14.68 31.14
C VAL A 156 -7.95 -16.00 30.89
N ASP A 157 -7.68 -16.65 29.77
CA ASP A 157 -8.31 -17.91 29.34
C ASP A 157 -7.52 -19.14 29.78
N ASP A 158 -6.23 -18.95 30.14
CA ASP A 158 -5.34 -20.00 30.60
C ASP A 158 -4.41 -19.46 31.71
N SER A 159 -4.16 -20.25 32.72
CA SER A 159 -3.22 -19.96 33.83
C SER A 159 -2.03 -20.93 33.90
N ASN A 160 -1.80 -21.71 32.84
CA ASN A 160 -0.77 -22.76 32.80
C ASN A 160 0.67 -22.20 32.79
N LEU A 161 0.83 -20.94 32.41
CA LEU A 161 2.14 -20.28 32.38
C LEU A 161 2.15 -19.01 33.26
N PRO A 162 2.11 -19.15 34.59
CA PRO A 162 2.16 -18.00 35.47
C PRO A 162 3.54 -17.35 35.42
N VAL A 163 3.58 -16.02 35.43
CA VAL A 163 4.81 -15.23 35.58
C VAL A 163 4.77 -14.47 36.90
N GLU A 164 5.73 -14.75 37.78
CA GLU A 164 5.91 -13.97 38.98
C GLU A 164 6.67 -12.68 38.69
N VAL A 165 6.18 -11.56 39.18
CA VAL A 165 6.81 -10.25 39.04
C VAL A 165 7.24 -9.73 40.40
N GLU A 166 8.55 -9.53 40.57
CA GLU A 166 9.14 -8.89 41.75
C GLU A 166 9.74 -7.53 41.34
N ILE A 167 9.35 -6.46 42.03
CA ILE A 167 9.90 -5.13 41.82
C ILE A 167 10.94 -4.85 42.86
N LEU A 168 12.23 -4.96 42.51
CA LEU A 168 13.36 -4.78 43.43
C LEU A 168 13.61 -3.29 43.80
N ASN A 169 13.25 -2.36 42.89
CA ASN A 169 13.38 -0.93 43.14
C ASN A 169 12.06 -0.23 42.85
N THR A 170 11.31 0.06 43.91
CA THR A 170 9.98 0.68 43.82
C THR A 170 10.00 2.19 43.51
N GLU A 171 11.15 2.86 43.65
CA GLU A 171 11.31 4.26 43.27
C GLU A 171 11.47 4.37 41.73
N ALA A 172 12.29 3.50 41.15
CA ALA A 172 12.52 3.50 39.70
C ALA A 172 11.36 2.86 38.91
N CYS A 173 10.76 1.79 39.47
CA CYS A 173 9.63 1.09 38.83
C CYS A 173 8.49 0.95 39.84
N ARG A 174 7.47 1.78 39.71
CA ARG A 174 6.31 1.77 40.63
C ARG A 174 5.32 0.67 40.33
N ARG A 175 5.26 0.20 39.11
CA ARG A 175 4.37 -0.86 38.67
C ARG A 175 4.93 -1.54 37.43
N TYR A 176 4.88 -2.84 37.39
CA TYR A 176 5.14 -3.67 36.23
C TYR A 176 4.01 -4.67 36.04
N ALA A 177 3.61 -4.93 34.83
CA ALA A 177 2.61 -5.93 34.50
C ALA A 177 3.05 -6.68 33.24
N CYS A 178 2.82 -7.97 33.21
CA CYS A 178 3.08 -8.81 32.06
C CYS A 178 1.91 -9.77 31.80
N VAL A 179 1.88 -10.30 30.59
CA VAL A 179 0.91 -11.31 30.14
C VAL A 179 1.70 -12.42 29.45
N SER A 180 1.42 -13.65 29.80
CA SER A 180 1.95 -14.82 29.12
C SER A 180 1.04 -15.16 27.94
N LEU A 181 1.64 -15.48 26.81
CA LEU A 181 0.93 -15.96 25.63
C LEU A 181 1.44 -17.35 25.28
N THR A 182 0.53 -18.30 25.11
CA THR A 182 0.82 -19.67 24.67
C THR A 182 0.35 -19.86 23.22
N ASP A 183 0.73 -20.98 22.61
CA ASP A 183 0.32 -21.37 21.26
C ASP A 183 0.64 -20.32 20.19
N CYS A 184 1.74 -19.58 20.39
CA CYS A 184 2.21 -18.59 19.43
C CYS A 184 2.92 -19.29 18.26
N GLU A 185 2.49 -18.99 17.06
CA GLU A 185 3.12 -19.44 15.83
C GLU A 185 3.83 -18.27 15.14
N VAL A 186 5.11 -18.47 14.78
CA VAL A 186 5.86 -17.51 13.99
C VAL A 186 5.55 -17.73 12.52
N LYS A 187 4.87 -16.77 11.90
CA LYS A 187 4.47 -16.80 10.49
C LYS A 187 4.46 -15.41 9.90
N GLU A 188 4.25 -15.32 8.59
CA GLU A 188 4.09 -14.04 7.92
C GLU A 188 2.95 -13.21 8.52
N SER A 189 3.16 -11.90 8.60
CA SER A 189 2.13 -10.96 9.03
C SER A 189 0.91 -11.04 8.13
N PRO A 190 -0.31 -10.96 8.66
CA PRO A 190 -1.50 -10.89 7.82
C PRO A 190 -1.51 -9.59 7.00
N GLU A 191 -2.14 -9.60 5.83
CA GLU A 191 -2.11 -8.50 4.85
C GLU A 191 -2.52 -7.15 5.46
N TRP A 192 -3.55 -7.12 6.30
CA TRP A 192 -3.97 -5.88 6.97
C TRP A 192 -2.85 -5.25 7.83
N LEU A 193 -2.00 -6.07 8.43
CA LEU A 193 -0.86 -5.61 9.25
C LEU A 193 0.32 -5.21 8.37
N LYS A 194 0.60 -5.99 7.33
CA LYS A 194 1.63 -5.65 6.34
C LYS A 194 1.35 -4.28 5.73
N ASN A 195 0.12 -4.05 5.26
CA ASN A 195 -0.28 -2.79 4.65
C ASN A 195 -0.08 -1.61 5.61
N LYS A 196 -0.53 -1.74 6.86
CA LYS A 196 -0.35 -0.67 7.86
C LYS A 196 1.11 -0.38 8.18
N LEU A 197 1.94 -1.41 8.31
CA LEU A 197 3.37 -1.25 8.61
C LEU A 197 4.12 -0.63 7.42
N THR A 198 3.83 -1.08 6.21
CA THR A 198 4.45 -0.57 4.97
C THR A 198 4.15 0.92 4.77
N VAL A 199 2.89 1.35 4.98
CA VAL A 199 2.48 2.76 4.83
C VAL A 199 3.28 3.69 5.74
N ILE A 200 3.64 3.25 6.94
CA ILE A 200 4.47 4.05 7.88
C ILE A 200 5.97 3.78 7.75
N GLY A 201 6.41 3.12 6.67
CA GLY A 201 7.82 2.87 6.37
C GLY A 201 8.47 1.75 7.18
N LEU A 202 7.69 0.93 7.87
CA LEU A 202 8.19 -0.25 8.59
C LEU A 202 8.13 -1.51 7.74
N ARG A 203 9.03 -2.43 8.01
CA ARG A 203 8.98 -3.77 7.40
C ARG A 203 7.97 -4.62 8.16
N PRO A 204 7.05 -5.27 7.44
CA PRO A 204 6.08 -6.19 8.03
C PRO A 204 6.71 -7.51 8.45
#